data_71a1ee5d38aa7d134a827435269f1eca
#
_entry.id   71a1ee5d38aa7d134a827435269f1eca
#
_cell.length_a   1.000
_cell.length_b   1.000
_cell.length_c   1.000
_cell.angle_alpha   90.00
_cell.angle_beta   90.00
_cell.angle_gamma   90.00
#
_symmetry.space_group_name_H-M   'P 1'
#
loop_
_entity.id
_entity.type
_entity.pdbx_description
1 polymer ?
#
loop_
_entity_poly.entity_id
_entity_poly.type
_entity_poly.pdbx_seq_one_letter_code
_entity_poly.pdbx_strand_id
1 'polypeptide(L)'
;DVYKRQGMIGVDGALYKSMEFVGDGIRYLTMDDRFTIANMAIEAGGKNGIFPVDDLAKQYMEEHSKRPYVVYEADEDAEYDAEYTIDLSTLKPTVSFPHLPENTRTIDEVGDVKIDQVVIGSCTNGRMDDLRIAASVLKGKKVKKGLRVIVIPATQKIYLQAMEEGLLRTFIEAGAVVSTPTCGPCLGGYMGILAAGERCVSTTNRNFVGRMGHVDSEVYLASPAVAAASAVTGKISSPEEVM
;
A
#
# COMPACT_ATOMS: atom_id res chain seq x y z
N ASP A 1 -7.07 -5.17 2.27
CA ASP A 1 -6.54 -4.86 0.94
C ASP A 1 -7.29 -3.67 0.33
N VAL A 2 -6.66 -2.50 0.29
CA VAL A 2 -7.25 -1.25 -0.19
C VAL A 2 -7.62 -1.29 -1.69
N TYR A 3 -6.98 -2.14 -2.46
CA TYR A 3 -7.24 -2.26 -3.91
C TYR A 3 -8.59 -2.91 -4.19
N LYS A 4 -9.15 -3.71 -3.27
CA LYS A 4 -10.52 -4.24 -3.39
C LYS A 4 -11.55 -3.12 -3.55
N ARG A 5 -11.50 -2.09 -2.68
CA ARG A 5 -12.36 -0.92 -2.80
C ARG A 5 -12.17 -0.23 -4.14
N GLN A 6 -10.92 -0.08 -4.59
CA GLN A 6 -10.61 0.58 -5.85
C GLN A 6 -11.26 -0.11 -7.04
N GLY A 7 -11.24 -1.44 -7.06
CA GLY A 7 -11.94 -2.24 -8.07
C GLY A 7 -13.47 -2.14 -8.02
N MET A 8 -14.05 -1.76 -6.84
CA MET A 8 -15.51 -1.63 -6.69
C MET A 8 -16.04 -0.31 -7.22
N ILE A 9 -15.34 0.80 -6.99
CA ILE A 9 -15.87 2.15 -7.27
C ILE A 9 -15.10 2.92 -8.35
N GLY A 10 -13.96 2.38 -8.82
CA GLY A 10 -13.16 3.01 -9.85
C GLY A 10 -12.42 4.26 -9.40
N VAL A 11 -11.76 4.92 -10.35
CA VAL A 11 -10.95 6.14 -10.09
C VAL A 11 -11.80 7.39 -9.88
N ASP A 12 -13.05 7.39 -10.29
CA ASP A 12 -13.99 8.52 -10.20
C ASP A 12 -15.18 8.27 -9.25
N GLY A 13 -15.24 7.10 -8.59
CA GLY A 13 -16.41 6.70 -7.79
C GLY A 13 -16.73 7.61 -6.60
N ALA A 14 -15.74 8.36 -6.11
CA ALA A 14 -15.91 9.36 -5.06
C ALA A 14 -15.51 10.78 -5.50
N LEU A 15 -15.62 11.08 -6.80
CA LEU A 15 -15.22 12.37 -7.34
C LEU A 15 -15.97 13.52 -6.65
N TYR A 16 -15.22 14.49 -6.10
CA TYR A 16 -15.71 15.61 -5.27
C TYR A 16 -16.42 15.21 -3.96
N LYS A 17 -16.35 13.96 -3.52
CA LYS A 17 -16.99 13.48 -2.28
C LYS A 17 -15.96 13.24 -1.18
N SER A 18 -16.43 13.21 0.05
CA SER A 18 -15.72 12.64 1.19
C SER A 18 -16.10 11.18 1.34
N MET A 19 -15.16 10.35 1.73
CA MET A 19 -15.40 8.93 2.00
C MET A 19 -15.32 8.71 3.51
N GLU A 20 -16.36 8.14 4.08
CA GLU A 20 -16.39 7.73 5.48
C GLU A 20 -16.33 6.22 5.59
N PHE A 21 -15.46 5.70 6.46
CA PHE A 21 -15.24 4.28 6.67
C PHE A 21 -15.74 3.90 8.06
N VAL A 22 -16.84 3.18 8.12
CA VAL A 22 -17.56 2.84 9.36
C VAL A 22 -17.86 1.35 9.46
N GLY A 23 -18.45 0.93 10.56
CA GLY A 23 -18.89 -0.44 10.80
C GLY A 23 -17.95 -1.25 11.69
N ASP A 24 -18.41 -2.43 12.09
CA ASP A 24 -17.74 -3.30 13.08
C ASP A 24 -16.34 -3.77 12.65
N GLY A 25 -16.08 -3.81 11.34
CA GLY A 25 -14.79 -4.21 10.77
C GLY A 25 -13.63 -3.29 11.16
N ILE A 26 -13.90 -2.02 11.49
CA ILE A 26 -12.86 -1.02 11.83
C ILE A 26 -12.02 -1.44 13.02
N ARG A 27 -12.58 -2.14 13.99
CA ARG A 27 -11.86 -2.62 15.18
C ARG A 27 -10.70 -3.58 14.87
N TYR A 28 -10.69 -4.17 13.68
CA TYR A 28 -9.61 -5.05 13.23
C TYR A 28 -8.53 -4.32 12.43
N LEU A 29 -8.73 -3.03 12.16
CA LEU A 29 -7.79 -2.19 11.40
C LEU A 29 -6.87 -1.44 12.37
N THR A 30 -5.56 -1.59 12.19
CA THR A 30 -4.57 -0.77 12.88
C THR A 30 -4.64 0.69 12.40
N MET A 31 -3.93 1.60 13.07
CA MET A 31 -3.82 2.98 12.58
C MET A 31 -3.08 3.02 11.22
N ASP A 32 -2.10 2.15 11.01
CA ASP A 32 -1.38 2.07 9.74
C ASP A 32 -2.31 1.64 8.60
N ASP A 33 -3.21 0.67 8.82
CA ASP A 33 -4.25 0.30 7.86
C ASP A 33 -5.19 1.46 7.53
N ARG A 34 -5.68 2.17 8.56
CA ARG A 34 -6.58 3.32 8.39
C ARG A 34 -5.91 4.43 7.59
N PHE A 35 -4.65 4.72 7.84
CA PHE A 35 -3.90 5.71 7.07
C PHE A 35 -3.70 5.29 5.61
N THR A 36 -3.45 4.02 5.34
CA THR A 36 -3.37 3.51 3.97
C THR A 36 -4.69 3.66 3.24
N ILE A 37 -5.80 3.28 3.87
CA ILE A 37 -7.15 3.40 3.30
C ILE A 37 -7.49 4.87 3.04
N ALA A 38 -7.22 5.77 4.00
CA ALA A 38 -7.46 7.20 3.86
C ALA A 38 -6.56 7.84 2.77
N ASN A 39 -5.28 7.45 2.70
CA ASN A 39 -4.36 7.89 1.65
C ASN A 39 -4.88 7.54 0.25
N MET A 40 -5.46 6.37 0.10
CA MET A 40 -5.99 5.88 -1.18
C MET A 40 -7.37 6.46 -1.56
N ALA A 41 -7.99 7.30 -0.73
CA ALA A 41 -9.27 7.94 -1.07
C ALA A 41 -9.14 8.83 -2.32
N ILE A 42 -8.00 9.51 -2.49
CA ILE A 42 -7.74 10.37 -3.67
C ILE A 42 -7.72 9.56 -4.97
N GLU A 43 -7.37 8.27 -4.93
CA GLU A 43 -7.34 7.41 -6.12
C GLU A 43 -8.75 6.96 -6.57
N ALA A 44 -9.78 7.29 -5.79
CA ALA A 44 -11.18 7.20 -6.18
C ALA A 44 -11.79 8.58 -6.49
N GLY A 45 -10.98 9.63 -6.62
CA GLY A 45 -11.43 11.01 -6.81
C GLY A 45 -11.90 11.71 -5.53
N GLY A 46 -11.85 11.02 -4.37
CA GLY A 46 -12.32 11.54 -3.08
C GLY A 46 -11.47 12.68 -2.54
N LYS A 47 -12.11 13.61 -1.84
CA LYS A 47 -11.44 14.73 -1.16
C LYS A 47 -10.66 14.28 0.06
N ASN A 48 -11.15 13.29 0.79
CA ASN A 48 -10.52 12.69 1.96
C ASN A 48 -11.12 11.31 2.27
N GLY A 49 -10.46 10.59 3.19
CA GLY A 49 -10.97 9.39 3.83
C GLY A 49 -11.04 9.62 5.34
N ILE A 50 -12.20 9.40 5.92
CA ILE A 50 -12.50 9.68 7.32
C ILE A 50 -12.77 8.38 8.06
N PHE A 51 -12.17 8.22 9.24
CA PHE A 51 -12.46 7.15 10.18
C PHE A 51 -13.02 7.73 11.48
N PRO A 52 -13.89 7.03 12.20
CA PRO A 52 -14.33 7.43 13.52
C PRO A 52 -13.15 7.60 14.47
N VAL A 53 -13.25 8.55 15.40
CA VAL A 53 -12.26 8.79 16.45
C VAL A 53 -12.54 7.88 17.65
N ASP A 54 -12.21 6.61 17.50
CA ASP A 54 -12.29 5.61 18.57
C ASP A 54 -11.08 5.70 19.54
N ASP A 55 -11.02 4.80 20.51
CA ASP A 55 -9.97 4.79 21.52
C ASP A 55 -8.58 4.57 20.92
N LEU A 56 -8.47 3.78 19.84
CA LEU A 56 -7.21 3.58 19.13
C LEU A 56 -6.73 4.89 18.48
N ALA A 57 -7.64 5.65 17.86
CA ALA A 57 -7.32 6.94 17.25
C ALA A 57 -6.94 7.98 18.31
N LYS A 58 -7.65 8.01 19.48
CA LYS A 58 -7.31 8.88 20.61
C LYS A 58 -5.92 8.57 21.16
N GLN A 59 -5.63 7.29 21.42
CA GLN A 59 -4.30 6.87 21.88
C GLN A 59 -3.20 7.31 20.90
N TYR A 60 -3.40 7.10 19.61
CA TYR A 60 -2.45 7.55 18.59
C TYR A 60 -2.23 9.07 18.65
N MET A 61 -3.29 9.86 18.83
CA MET A 61 -3.18 11.32 18.94
C MET A 61 -2.42 11.74 20.18
N GLU A 62 -2.64 11.12 21.33
CA GLU A 62 -1.92 11.41 22.57
C GLU A 62 -0.41 11.15 22.47
N GLU A 63 -0.03 10.10 21.74
CA GLU A 63 1.37 9.74 21.50
C GLU A 63 2.08 10.68 20.50
N HIS A 64 1.32 11.27 19.56
CA HIS A 64 1.89 11.98 18.41
C HIS A 64 1.63 13.50 18.40
N SER A 65 0.69 14.00 19.19
CA SER A 65 0.34 15.42 19.22
C SER A 65 0.11 15.93 20.63
N LYS A 66 0.53 17.17 20.89
CA LYS A 66 0.20 17.93 22.11
C LYS A 66 -0.82 19.04 21.83
N ARG A 67 -1.31 19.14 20.60
CA ARG A 67 -2.29 20.14 20.21
C ARG A 67 -3.68 19.72 20.64
N PRO A 68 -4.52 20.65 21.12
CA PRO A 68 -5.93 20.37 21.33
C PRO A 68 -6.59 20.03 19.97
N TYR A 69 -7.53 19.12 19.98
CA TYR A 69 -8.31 18.75 18.80
C TYR A 69 -9.79 18.65 19.16
N VAL A 70 -10.64 18.78 18.16
CA VAL A 70 -12.08 18.59 18.26
C VAL A 70 -12.44 17.33 17.51
N VAL A 71 -13.25 16.49 18.13
CA VAL A 71 -13.82 15.29 17.48
C VAL A 71 -15.12 15.71 16.77
N TYR A 72 -15.21 15.35 15.50
CA TYR A 72 -16.44 15.48 14.72
C TYR A 72 -16.96 14.08 14.42
N GLU A 73 -18.26 13.91 14.58
CA GLU A 73 -18.99 12.67 14.28
C GLU A 73 -20.13 13.01 13.33
N ALA A 74 -20.58 12.03 12.56
CA ALA A 74 -21.77 12.19 11.72
C ALA A 74 -23.02 12.31 12.62
N ASP A 75 -23.97 13.14 12.21
CA ASP A 75 -25.26 13.22 12.86
C ASP A 75 -26.04 11.89 12.71
N GLU A 76 -26.95 11.58 13.66
CA GLU A 76 -27.70 10.32 13.63
C GLU A 76 -28.57 10.17 12.38
N ASP A 77 -28.97 11.29 11.77
CA ASP A 77 -29.77 11.40 10.56
C ASP A 77 -28.95 11.79 9.32
N ALA A 78 -27.63 11.61 9.36
CA ALA A 78 -26.77 11.92 8.22
C ALA A 78 -27.16 11.10 6.97
N GLU A 79 -27.35 11.78 5.86
CA GLU A 79 -27.64 11.18 4.57
C GLU A 79 -26.36 11.02 3.73
N TYR A 80 -26.21 9.87 3.08
CA TYR A 80 -25.06 9.56 2.22
C TYR A 80 -25.50 9.39 0.77
N ASP A 81 -24.71 9.90 -0.15
CA ASP A 81 -24.95 9.76 -1.60
C ASP A 81 -24.90 8.31 -2.09
N ALA A 82 -24.06 7.50 -1.46
CA ALA A 82 -23.89 6.09 -1.77
C ALA A 82 -23.27 5.36 -0.58
N GLU A 83 -23.63 4.09 -0.43
CA GLU A 83 -23.11 3.20 0.59
C GLU A 83 -22.56 1.92 -0.06
N TYR A 84 -21.40 1.45 0.42
CA TYR A 84 -20.75 0.23 -0.04
C TYR A 84 -20.36 -0.62 1.16
N THR A 85 -20.66 -1.91 1.10
CA THR A 85 -20.27 -2.86 2.13
C THR A 85 -19.10 -3.72 1.65
N ILE A 86 -18.05 -3.83 2.48
CA ILE A 86 -16.91 -4.72 2.27
C ILE A 86 -16.81 -5.68 3.45
N ASP A 87 -17.05 -6.95 3.19
CA ASP A 87 -16.83 -8.01 4.17
C ASP A 87 -15.34 -8.34 4.25
N LEU A 88 -14.68 -7.95 5.36
CA LEU A 88 -13.25 -8.16 5.56
C LEU A 88 -12.88 -9.64 5.68
N SER A 89 -13.82 -10.52 6.08
CA SER A 89 -13.56 -11.94 6.23
C SER A 89 -13.39 -12.69 4.91
N THR A 90 -13.88 -12.11 3.81
CA THR A 90 -13.84 -12.70 2.46
C THR A 90 -12.73 -12.13 1.58
N LEU A 91 -11.94 -11.20 2.10
CA LEU A 91 -10.89 -10.55 1.32
C LEU A 91 -9.78 -11.54 0.95
N LYS A 92 -9.44 -11.53 -0.33
CA LYS A 92 -8.24 -12.17 -0.87
C LYS A 92 -7.22 -11.11 -1.28
N PRO A 93 -5.91 -11.39 -1.24
CA PRO A 93 -4.92 -10.50 -1.80
C PRO A 93 -5.29 -10.11 -3.24
N THR A 94 -5.27 -8.80 -3.49
CA THR A 94 -5.70 -8.22 -4.77
C THR A 94 -4.53 -7.50 -5.43
N VAL A 95 -4.43 -7.60 -6.75
CA VAL A 95 -3.42 -6.90 -7.57
C VAL A 95 -4.14 -5.97 -8.54
N SER A 96 -3.75 -4.69 -8.55
CA SER A 96 -4.20 -3.74 -9.57
C SER A 96 -3.29 -3.79 -10.78
N PHE A 97 -3.84 -4.13 -11.91
CA PHE A 97 -3.12 -4.21 -13.19
C PHE A 97 -2.95 -2.82 -13.83
N PRO A 98 -1.92 -2.64 -14.69
CA PRO A 98 -1.77 -1.42 -15.47
C PRO A 98 -3.01 -1.17 -16.37
N HIS A 99 -3.39 0.08 -16.68
CA HIS A 99 -2.75 1.32 -16.23
C HIS A 99 -3.72 2.16 -15.37
N LEU A 100 -4.60 1.48 -14.63
CA LEU A 100 -5.56 2.10 -13.71
C LEU A 100 -5.61 1.32 -12.39
N PRO A 101 -5.68 1.99 -11.23
CA PRO A 101 -5.80 1.30 -9.95
C PRO A 101 -7.04 0.43 -9.81
N GLU A 102 -8.07 0.65 -10.60
CA GLU A 102 -9.33 -0.11 -10.61
C GLU A 102 -9.26 -1.44 -11.37
N ASN A 103 -8.22 -1.66 -12.18
CA ASN A 103 -8.03 -2.91 -12.93
C ASN A 103 -7.60 -4.05 -12.01
N THR A 104 -8.44 -4.42 -11.08
CA THR A 104 -8.11 -5.35 -10.00
C THR A 104 -8.43 -6.81 -10.36
N ARG A 105 -7.57 -7.71 -9.90
CA ARG A 105 -7.76 -9.16 -9.92
C ARG A 105 -7.34 -9.73 -8.58
N THR A 106 -7.97 -10.81 -8.16
CA THR A 106 -7.47 -11.57 -7.01
C THR A 106 -6.16 -12.28 -7.40
N ILE A 107 -5.32 -12.55 -6.42
CA ILE A 107 -4.00 -13.16 -6.66
C ILE A 107 -4.09 -14.47 -7.45
N ASP A 108 -5.16 -15.23 -7.27
CA ASP A 108 -5.44 -16.50 -7.95
C ASP A 108 -5.67 -16.32 -9.46
N GLU A 109 -6.04 -15.11 -9.90
CA GLU A 109 -6.38 -14.78 -11.29
C GLU A 109 -5.23 -14.10 -12.06
N VAL A 110 -4.09 -13.84 -11.39
CA VAL A 110 -2.99 -13.04 -11.96
C VAL A 110 -2.23 -13.77 -13.05
N GLY A 111 -2.03 -15.08 -12.92
CA GLY A 111 -1.21 -15.86 -13.85
C GLY A 111 0.31 -15.66 -13.68
N ASP A 112 1.09 -16.02 -14.69
CA ASP A 112 2.58 -15.98 -14.64
C ASP A 112 3.12 -14.64 -15.16
N VAL A 113 2.97 -13.57 -14.40
CA VAL A 113 3.49 -12.23 -14.73
C VAL A 113 4.89 -12.07 -14.15
N LYS A 114 5.93 -12.12 -14.99
CA LYS A 114 7.32 -11.86 -14.62
C LYS A 114 7.55 -10.37 -14.42
N ILE A 115 8.43 -10.01 -13.47
CA ILE A 115 8.71 -8.64 -13.07
C ILE A 115 10.20 -8.34 -13.03
N ASP A 116 10.56 -7.07 -13.15
CA ASP A 116 11.94 -6.56 -13.15
C ASP A 116 12.27 -5.77 -11.89
N GLN A 117 11.23 -5.26 -11.21
CA GLN A 117 11.38 -4.44 -10.03
C GLN A 117 10.26 -4.66 -9.00
N VAL A 118 10.60 -4.47 -7.74
CA VAL A 118 9.63 -4.37 -6.63
C VAL A 118 9.90 -3.10 -5.85
N VAL A 119 8.84 -2.36 -5.52
CA VAL A 119 8.90 -1.17 -4.65
C VAL A 119 7.98 -1.39 -3.45
N ILE A 120 8.55 -1.38 -2.25
CA ILE A 120 7.82 -1.55 -0.99
C ILE A 120 7.90 -0.25 -0.20
N GLY A 121 6.77 0.30 0.19
CA GLY A 121 6.73 1.43 1.10
C GLY A 121 6.13 2.70 0.54
N SER A 122 6.83 3.82 0.70
CA SER A 122 6.38 5.21 0.46
C SER A 122 5.31 5.68 1.47
N CYS A 123 4.60 6.78 1.16
CA CYS A 123 3.55 7.32 2.03
C CYS A 123 2.33 6.38 2.19
N THR A 124 2.13 5.46 1.25
CA THR A 124 0.97 4.55 1.23
C THR A 124 1.20 3.35 2.14
N ASN A 125 2.25 2.57 1.89
CA ASN A 125 2.54 1.30 2.58
C ASN A 125 4.01 1.23 3.07
N GLY A 126 4.54 2.32 3.61
CA GLY A 126 5.87 2.39 4.23
C GLY A 126 5.81 2.59 5.74
N ARG A 127 4.72 2.23 6.39
CA ARG A 127 4.52 2.32 7.83
C ARG A 127 5.09 1.09 8.52
N MET A 128 5.10 1.08 9.84
CA MET A 128 5.75 0.01 10.59
C MET A 128 5.15 -1.36 10.32
N ASP A 129 3.82 -1.46 10.28
CA ASP A 129 3.15 -2.74 10.03
C ASP A 129 3.43 -3.26 8.61
N ASP A 130 3.45 -2.37 7.60
CA ASP A 130 3.83 -2.72 6.23
C ASP A 130 5.24 -3.29 6.14
N LEU A 131 6.20 -2.61 6.81
CA LEU A 131 7.59 -3.02 6.82
C LEU A 131 7.80 -4.34 7.59
N ARG A 132 7.10 -4.54 8.71
CA ARG A 132 7.12 -5.80 9.47
C ARG A 132 6.59 -6.96 8.64
N ILE A 133 5.46 -6.76 7.95
CA ILE A 133 4.86 -7.77 7.06
C ILE A 133 5.85 -8.13 5.94
N ALA A 134 6.37 -7.14 5.22
CA ALA A 134 7.33 -7.38 4.14
C ALA A 134 8.61 -8.08 4.63
N ALA A 135 9.15 -7.63 5.78
CA ALA A 135 10.33 -8.24 6.39
C ALA A 135 10.08 -9.70 6.83
N SER A 136 8.88 -10.01 7.35
CA SER A 136 8.54 -11.38 7.75
C SER A 136 8.56 -12.34 6.56
N VAL A 137 8.07 -11.90 5.41
CA VAL A 137 8.09 -12.69 4.16
C VAL A 137 9.53 -12.86 3.62
N LEU A 138 10.36 -11.81 3.70
CA LEU A 138 11.74 -11.82 3.18
C LEU A 138 12.77 -12.45 4.13
N LYS A 139 12.43 -12.64 5.39
CA LYS A 139 13.36 -13.16 6.41
C LYS A 139 13.95 -14.50 6.02
N GLY A 140 15.28 -14.58 5.96
CA GLY A 140 16.01 -15.79 5.58
C GLY A 140 15.95 -16.15 4.09
N LYS A 141 15.32 -15.32 3.26
CA LYS A 141 15.19 -15.52 1.81
C LYS A 141 16.06 -14.52 1.04
N LYS A 142 16.18 -14.74 -0.25
CA LYS A 142 16.92 -13.85 -1.17
C LYS A 142 15.98 -13.35 -2.27
N VAL A 143 16.17 -12.10 -2.62
CA VAL A 143 15.58 -11.51 -3.82
C VAL A 143 16.04 -12.29 -5.05
N LYS A 144 15.14 -12.52 -5.99
CA LYS A 144 15.45 -13.19 -7.26
C LYS A 144 16.59 -12.49 -7.98
N LYS A 145 17.59 -13.25 -8.43
CA LYS A 145 18.74 -12.70 -9.15
C LYS A 145 18.28 -11.90 -10.39
N GLY A 146 18.76 -10.67 -10.51
CA GLY A 146 18.42 -9.76 -11.59
C GLY A 146 17.24 -8.84 -11.30
N LEU A 147 16.48 -9.07 -10.21
CA LEU A 147 15.38 -8.22 -9.79
C LEU A 147 15.88 -7.08 -8.91
N ARG A 148 15.37 -5.88 -9.12
CA ARG A 148 15.61 -4.71 -8.25
C ARG A 148 14.53 -4.66 -7.17
N VAL A 149 14.91 -4.51 -5.91
CA VAL A 149 13.97 -4.31 -4.80
C VAL A 149 14.35 -3.05 -4.04
N ILE A 150 13.41 -2.14 -3.90
CA ILE A 150 13.58 -0.86 -3.22
C ILE A 150 12.58 -0.77 -2.07
N VAL A 151 13.07 -0.53 -0.86
CA VAL A 151 12.24 -0.35 0.34
C VAL A 151 12.33 1.10 0.79
N ILE A 152 11.19 1.75 1.01
CA ILE A 152 11.09 3.18 1.31
C ILE A 152 10.22 3.38 2.55
N PRO A 153 10.80 3.60 3.75
CA PRO A 153 10.04 3.96 4.95
C PRO A 153 9.29 5.28 4.76
N ALA A 154 8.10 5.41 5.34
CA ALA A 154 7.24 6.59 5.12
C ALA A 154 7.77 7.87 5.77
N THR A 155 8.46 7.77 6.92
CA THR A 155 9.01 8.92 7.67
C THR A 155 10.36 8.59 8.31
N GLN A 156 11.09 9.62 8.74
CA GLN A 156 12.36 9.44 9.46
C GLN A 156 12.14 8.68 10.80
N LYS A 157 11.04 8.93 11.50
CA LYS A 157 10.71 8.21 12.75
C LYS A 157 10.55 6.72 12.49
N ILE A 158 9.78 6.36 11.44
CA ILE A 158 9.60 4.97 11.03
C ILE A 158 10.93 4.35 10.57
N TYR A 159 11.76 5.11 9.85
CA TYR A 159 13.08 4.64 9.41
C TYR A 159 13.97 4.25 10.61
N LEU A 160 14.03 5.10 11.64
CA LEU A 160 14.79 4.82 12.86
C LEU A 160 14.21 3.60 13.60
N GLN A 161 12.90 3.54 13.79
CA GLN A 161 12.25 2.42 14.45
C GLN A 161 12.47 1.10 13.69
N ALA A 162 12.37 1.10 12.36
CA ALA A 162 12.65 -0.07 11.53
C ALA A 162 14.12 -0.52 11.63
N MET A 163 15.04 0.42 11.83
CA MET A 163 16.46 0.13 12.12
C MET A 163 16.61 -0.55 13.49
N GLU A 164 16.00 0.00 14.52
CA GLU A 164 16.03 -0.54 15.89
C GLU A 164 15.43 -1.94 15.98
N GLU A 165 14.34 -2.20 15.26
CA GLU A 165 13.70 -3.52 15.17
C GLU A 165 14.47 -4.51 14.26
N GLY A 166 15.55 -4.09 13.61
CA GLY A 166 16.37 -4.94 12.73
C GLY A 166 15.73 -5.24 11.36
N LEU A 167 14.64 -4.57 11.00
CA LEU A 167 13.95 -4.79 9.72
C LEU A 167 14.83 -4.39 8.54
N LEU A 168 15.60 -3.30 8.66
CA LEU A 168 16.52 -2.86 7.62
C LEU A 168 17.58 -3.91 7.31
N ARG A 169 18.09 -4.56 8.36
CA ARG A 169 19.04 -5.67 8.20
C ARG A 169 18.42 -6.81 7.39
N THR A 170 17.19 -7.19 7.71
CA THR A 170 16.44 -8.24 6.99
C THR A 170 16.31 -7.89 5.50
N PHE A 171 15.96 -6.67 5.16
CA PHE A 171 15.85 -6.21 3.77
C PHE A 171 17.21 -6.25 3.04
N ILE A 172 18.26 -5.74 3.68
CA ILE A 172 19.62 -5.71 3.11
C ILE A 172 20.16 -7.15 2.94
N GLU A 173 19.98 -8.00 3.93
CA GLU A 173 20.39 -9.41 3.85
C GLU A 173 19.62 -10.16 2.76
N ALA A 174 18.35 -9.82 2.51
CA ALA A 174 17.59 -10.37 1.39
C ALA A 174 18.12 -9.89 0.01
N GLY A 175 18.83 -8.78 -0.05
CA GLY A 175 19.36 -8.18 -1.28
C GLY A 175 18.56 -6.97 -1.77
N ALA A 176 17.69 -6.40 -0.93
CA ALA A 176 16.97 -5.17 -1.23
C ALA A 176 17.83 -3.92 -0.90
N VAL A 177 17.55 -2.82 -1.61
CA VAL A 177 18.06 -1.49 -1.29
C VAL A 177 17.07 -0.78 -0.38
N VAL A 178 17.51 -0.28 0.77
CA VAL A 178 16.70 0.56 1.64
C VAL A 178 17.03 2.03 1.39
N SER A 179 16.04 2.79 0.99
CA SER A 179 16.15 4.24 0.75
C SER A 179 15.78 5.04 1.99
N THR A 180 16.23 6.28 2.03
CA THR A 180 15.64 7.29 2.94
C THR A 180 14.19 7.56 2.60
N PRO A 181 13.37 8.08 3.54
CA PRO A 181 11.98 8.47 3.27
C PRO A 181 11.87 9.45 2.10
N THR A 182 11.14 9.05 1.09
CA THR A 182 10.92 9.81 -0.16
C THR A 182 9.73 9.22 -0.93
N CYS A 183 9.24 9.93 -1.95
CA CYS A 183 8.29 9.35 -2.91
C CYS A 183 8.95 8.30 -3.82
N GLY A 184 10.28 8.28 -3.93
CA GLY A 184 11.01 7.32 -4.77
C GLY A 184 10.52 7.32 -6.23
N PRO A 185 10.37 6.15 -6.85
CA PRO A 185 9.91 6.06 -8.23
C PRO A 185 8.41 6.33 -8.40
N CYS A 186 7.63 6.41 -7.32
CA CYS A 186 6.16 6.60 -7.36
C CYS A 186 5.72 7.80 -8.22
N LEU A 187 6.54 8.84 -8.34
CA LEU A 187 6.26 10.03 -9.15
C LEU A 187 7.09 10.10 -10.45
N GLY A 188 7.87 9.06 -10.78
CA GLY A 188 8.75 9.06 -11.94
C GLY A 188 10.04 9.86 -11.77
N GLY A 189 10.41 10.22 -10.54
CA GLY A 189 11.67 10.88 -10.19
C GLY A 189 12.44 10.09 -9.14
N TYR A 190 13.71 10.29 -8.94
CA TYR A 190 14.56 9.57 -8.02
C TYR A 190 14.84 8.10 -8.47
N MET A 191 15.38 7.24 -7.58
CA MET A 191 15.82 5.88 -7.94
C MET A 191 14.66 4.96 -8.38
N GLY A 192 14.97 3.97 -9.21
CA GLY A 192 14.00 2.93 -9.61
C GLY A 192 13.07 3.34 -10.76
N ILE A 193 13.50 4.29 -11.58
CA ILE A 193 12.80 4.67 -12.81
C ILE A 193 12.80 3.48 -13.77
N LEU A 194 11.61 3.14 -14.27
CA LEU A 194 11.43 2.01 -15.18
C LEU A 194 11.80 2.36 -16.63
N ALA A 195 12.49 1.47 -17.30
CA ALA A 195 12.73 1.52 -18.74
C ALA A 195 11.51 1.00 -19.53
N ALA A 196 11.55 1.12 -20.85
CA ALA A 196 10.52 0.60 -21.73
C ALA A 196 10.36 -0.93 -21.55
N GLY A 197 9.12 -1.37 -21.35
CA GLY A 197 8.76 -2.78 -21.18
C GLY A 197 9.09 -3.39 -19.82
N GLU A 198 9.71 -2.64 -18.91
CA GLU A 198 9.93 -3.13 -17.53
C GLU A 198 8.63 -3.20 -16.73
N ARG A 199 8.53 -4.20 -15.86
CA ARG A 199 7.40 -4.48 -14.99
C ARG A 199 7.77 -4.34 -13.53
N CYS A 200 6.94 -3.62 -12.78
CA CYS A 200 7.16 -3.37 -11.36
C CYS A 200 5.94 -3.78 -10.53
N VAL A 201 6.14 -4.56 -9.48
CA VAL A 201 5.16 -4.67 -8.39
C VAL A 201 5.45 -3.59 -7.38
N SER A 202 4.43 -2.82 -7.01
CA SER A 202 4.58 -1.69 -6.11
C SER A 202 3.49 -1.63 -5.07
N THR A 203 3.83 -1.20 -3.86
CA THR A 203 2.88 -0.94 -2.78
C THR A 203 2.46 0.53 -2.72
N THR A 204 2.76 1.30 -3.75
CA THR A 204 2.34 2.70 -3.88
C THR A 204 0.87 2.80 -4.31
N ASN A 205 0.39 3.98 -4.58
CA ASN A 205 -1.03 4.22 -4.81
C ASN A 205 -1.43 4.39 -6.27
N ARG A 206 -0.48 4.53 -7.22
CA ARG A 206 -0.78 4.85 -8.62
C ARG A 206 0.00 4.01 -9.60
N ASN A 207 -0.66 3.62 -10.70
CA ASN A 207 -0.07 2.82 -11.77
C ASN A 207 -0.46 3.30 -13.18
N PHE A 208 -0.76 4.60 -13.32
CA PHE A 208 -1.08 5.20 -14.61
C PHE A 208 0.09 5.09 -15.61
N VAL A 209 -0.20 5.23 -16.90
CA VAL A 209 0.79 5.22 -17.97
C VAL A 209 1.97 6.15 -17.67
N GLY A 210 3.20 5.63 -17.74
CA GLY A 210 4.42 6.39 -17.48
C GLY A 210 4.63 6.83 -16.02
N ARG A 211 3.83 6.36 -15.07
CA ARG A 211 3.86 6.83 -13.68
C ARG A 211 5.20 6.64 -12.99
N MET A 212 5.91 5.55 -13.29
CA MET A 212 7.23 5.26 -12.70
C MET A 212 8.39 5.34 -13.70
N GLY A 213 8.18 5.93 -14.87
CA GLY A 213 9.24 6.04 -15.88
C GLY A 213 8.71 6.03 -17.31
N HIS A 214 9.18 5.09 -18.12
CA HIS A 214 8.80 5.01 -19.51
C HIS A 214 7.29 4.72 -19.70
N VAL A 215 6.69 5.25 -20.77
CA VAL A 215 5.25 5.07 -21.05
C VAL A 215 4.88 3.61 -21.34
N ASP A 216 5.80 2.80 -21.86
CA ASP A 216 5.62 1.38 -22.09
C ASP A 216 5.96 0.50 -20.87
N SER A 217 6.26 1.10 -19.71
CA SER A 217 6.46 0.34 -18.49
C SER A 217 5.11 0.01 -17.83
N GLU A 218 5.09 -1.09 -17.07
CA GLU A 218 3.90 -1.58 -16.41
C GLU A 218 4.09 -1.58 -14.88
N VAL A 219 3.16 -0.98 -14.16
CA VAL A 219 3.15 -0.98 -12.69
C VAL A 219 1.92 -1.73 -12.19
N TYR A 220 2.17 -2.73 -11.36
CA TYR A 220 1.16 -3.55 -10.68
C TYR A 220 1.12 -3.15 -9.20
N LEU A 221 -0.06 -2.75 -8.70
CA LEU A 221 -0.18 -2.39 -7.30
C LEU A 221 -0.60 -3.61 -6.48
N ALA A 222 0.07 -3.83 -5.36
CA ALA A 222 -0.21 -4.96 -4.48
C ALA A 222 0.18 -4.65 -3.03
N SER A 223 -0.29 -5.48 -2.10
CA SER A 223 0.06 -5.36 -0.68
C SER A 223 1.54 -5.62 -0.41
N PRO A 224 2.09 -5.17 0.73
CA PRO A 224 3.49 -5.45 1.11
C PRO A 224 3.84 -6.94 1.13
N ALA A 225 2.89 -7.80 1.52
CA ALA A 225 3.09 -9.24 1.54
C ALA A 225 3.25 -9.82 0.13
N VAL A 226 2.36 -9.45 -0.80
CA VAL A 226 2.43 -9.86 -2.21
C VAL A 226 3.69 -9.31 -2.87
N ALA A 227 4.05 -8.05 -2.62
CA ALA A 227 5.25 -7.44 -3.16
C ALA A 227 6.52 -8.16 -2.68
N ALA A 228 6.60 -8.49 -1.40
CA ALA A 228 7.72 -9.22 -0.81
C ALA A 228 7.83 -10.67 -1.36
N ALA A 229 6.70 -11.38 -1.51
CA ALA A 229 6.67 -12.70 -2.13
C ALA A 229 7.14 -12.65 -3.58
N SER A 230 6.65 -11.67 -4.33
CA SER A 230 7.04 -11.43 -5.72
C SER A 230 8.55 -11.12 -5.87
N ALA A 231 9.14 -10.45 -4.87
CA ALA A 231 10.58 -10.21 -4.83
C ALA A 231 11.41 -11.51 -4.74
N VAL A 232 10.89 -12.52 -4.05
CA VAL A 232 11.56 -13.83 -3.92
C VAL A 232 11.44 -14.64 -5.20
N THR A 233 10.26 -14.67 -5.81
CA THR A 233 9.97 -15.53 -6.97
C THR A 233 10.39 -14.91 -8.30
N GLY A 234 10.38 -13.57 -8.41
CA GLY A 234 10.61 -12.82 -9.66
C GLY A 234 9.38 -12.74 -10.56
N LYS A 235 8.22 -13.08 -10.04
CA LYS A 235 6.90 -12.94 -10.67
C LYS A 235 5.88 -12.49 -9.63
N ILE A 236 4.71 -12.06 -10.05
CA ILE A 236 3.63 -11.76 -9.09
C ILE A 236 3.22 -13.06 -8.41
N SER A 237 3.34 -13.10 -7.08
CA SER A 237 3.13 -14.33 -6.29
C SER A 237 2.35 -14.07 -5.00
N SER A 238 1.55 -15.08 -4.62
CA SER A 238 0.94 -15.11 -3.28
C SER A 238 2.02 -15.24 -2.20
N PRO A 239 1.84 -14.60 -1.03
CA PRO A 239 2.69 -14.83 0.13
C PRO A 239 2.81 -16.32 0.51
N GLU A 240 1.75 -17.11 0.33
CA GLU A 240 1.69 -18.53 0.62
C GLU A 240 2.68 -19.37 -0.22
N GLU A 241 3.07 -18.89 -1.39
CA GLU A 241 4.05 -19.59 -2.25
C GLU A 241 5.47 -19.58 -1.67
N VAL A 242 5.74 -18.70 -0.72
CA VAL A 242 7.09 -18.49 -0.17
C VAL A 242 7.19 -18.58 1.34
N MET A 243 6.08 -18.73 2.06
CA MET A 243 6.08 -18.88 3.51
C MET A 243 6.28 -20.34 3.97
#